data_13dc5f2bb9dbaddf0651394121927e6a
#
_entry.id   13dc5f2bb9dbaddf0651394121927e6a
#
_cell.length_a   1.000
_cell.length_b   1.000
_cell.length_c   1.000
_cell.angle_alpha   90.00
_cell.angle_beta   90.00
_cell.angle_gamma   90.00
#
_symmetry.space_group_name_H-M   'P 1'
#
loop_
_entity.id
_entity.type
_entity.pdbx_description
1 polymer ?
#
loop_
_entity_poly.entity_id
_entity_poly.type
_entity_poly.pdbx_seq_one_letter_code
_entity_poly.pdbx_strand_id
1 'polypeptide(L)'
;MTHEAQDRVQQTHGGPQQEERGRLASQHRPLDRHGLPALVARLEDLSARRLAAAPLTNSARTRAFQLRDHLAGHVRVRARSLETPLVVLLLGPTGAGKSTLFNTLVGRAASPTSVLRPTTRTAIVLAHPDDVPALREGSLARLDEERLRYLVDPEVARGLALIDAPDIDSVETANRELAEALVEVADLCLFVTTASRYADRVPWQILDRVHERGLPLTVVVNRLPPGAEDRRDVLVDVQRLFQEAGLGGAAESRGAPEPRAVGEPRAAGEPAAAGEPPKGPSAELEEPPATSEEGRPASATAPIEMVGIAEGALEPERESLDPLAIASIAARIEHLRSDREARLALAAQALAGSLAGLVPLIHAIADDAAHEAIDATAVLRSAAMIHESELEQLRADLGRGTFLREEALRHWQSYVGADDVTRFFSKGIGAIRGAIAAVLRPTRAPVAEIRDATTDDLVAVARSHAAEAARRTASAWSERAEVAQAVADDASLWEPSADFDGRLRERLDGWIASIAQDISETGDAKRRLARGASVGVNAVGVGVMLATFIHTAGLTGAEVGVAAATAFVNQKLLSALFGEAAMVELIDRARARLNAALTETFDEERVRFERLVSTPGALDELSAELHRAADEVRAVS
;
A
#
# COMPACT_ATOMS: atom_id res chain seq x y z
N MET A 1 31.31 45.69 -65.43
CA MET A 1 32.14 45.87 -64.26
C MET A 1 31.47 46.92 -63.40
N THR A 2 31.11 46.62 -62.19
CA THR A 2 30.41 47.44 -61.17
C THR A 2 28.93 47.05 -60.95
N HIS A 3 28.72 45.92 -60.25
CA HIS A 3 27.50 45.67 -59.50
C HIS A 3 27.67 44.43 -58.59
N GLU A 4 28.70 44.45 -57.73
CA GLU A 4 28.93 43.36 -56.79
C GLU A 4 29.62 43.85 -55.49
N ALA A 5 29.13 44.93 -54.91
CA ALA A 5 29.72 45.42 -53.67
C ALA A 5 28.73 46.12 -52.71
N GLN A 6 27.42 45.78 -52.75
CA GLN A 6 26.43 46.39 -51.80
C GLN A 6 25.57 45.39 -51.03
N ASP A 7 25.85 44.09 -51.06
CA ASP A 7 25.02 43.08 -50.38
C ASP A 7 25.71 42.35 -49.23
N ARG A 8 26.69 42.96 -48.55
CA ARG A 8 27.44 42.34 -47.42
C ARG A 8 27.48 43.15 -46.11
N VAL A 9 26.53 44.04 -45.84
CA VAL A 9 26.46 44.79 -44.57
C VAL A 9 25.04 44.83 -43.99
N GLN A 10 24.30 43.73 -43.94
CA GLN A 10 23.06 43.64 -43.16
C GLN A 10 22.83 42.24 -42.57
N GLN A 11 23.83 41.62 -42.00
CA GLN A 11 23.67 40.40 -41.17
C GLN A 11 24.65 40.40 -40.00
N THR A 12 24.48 41.30 -39.05
CA THR A 12 24.98 41.15 -37.68
C THR A 12 24.38 42.20 -36.78
N HIS A 13 23.18 42.03 -36.30
CA HIS A 13 22.68 42.62 -35.05
C HIS A 13 21.39 41.87 -34.65
N GLY A 14 21.47 40.54 -34.41
CA GLY A 14 20.57 39.80 -33.55
C GLY A 14 21.17 39.84 -32.16
N GLY A 15 20.77 40.79 -31.33
CA GLY A 15 21.33 40.97 -29.99
C GLY A 15 20.88 39.86 -29.02
N PRO A 16 21.59 39.68 -27.89
CA PRO A 16 21.36 38.63 -26.88
C PRO A 16 19.93 38.56 -26.30
N GLN A 17 19.10 39.57 -26.54
CA GLN A 17 17.71 39.63 -26.08
C GLN A 17 16.73 38.73 -26.87
N GLN A 18 17.05 38.30 -28.10
CA GLN A 18 16.21 37.35 -28.84
C GLN A 18 16.55 35.88 -28.50
N GLU A 19 17.80 35.57 -28.18
CA GLU A 19 18.17 34.24 -27.68
C GLU A 19 17.68 34.00 -26.25
N GLU A 20 17.65 35.03 -25.41
CA GLU A 20 17.10 34.96 -24.05
C GLU A 20 15.58 34.83 -24.02
N ARG A 21 14.85 35.50 -24.94
CA ARG A 21 13.41 35.27 -25.15
C ARG A 21 13.10 33.88 -25.71
N GLY A 22 13.96 33.31 -26.53
CA GLY A 22 13.86 31.94 -27.02
C GLY A 22 14.12 30.87 -25.92
N ARG A 23 15.01 31.17 -24.96
CA ARG A 23 15.28 30.29 -23.82
C ARG A 23 14.20 30.31 -22.74
N LEU A 24 13.56 31.47 -22.52
CA LEU A 24 12.43 31.59 -21.58
C LEU A 24 11.12 31.01 -22.14
N ALA A 25 10.96 30.95 -23.47
CA ALA A 25 9.82 30.28 -24.11
C ALA A 25 9.94 28.75 -24.21
N SER A 26 11.11 28.18 -23.94
CA SER A 26 11.34 26.73 -24.05
C SER A 26 11.11 25.95 -22.75
N GLN A 27 10.66 26.60 -21.66
CA GLN A 27 10.40 25.92 -20.37
C GLN A 27 8.94 25.53 -20.12
N HIS A 28 8.00 25.91 -20.99
CA HIS A 28 6.61 25.43 -20.89
C HIS A 28 6.32 24.55 -22.10
N ARG A 29 6.68 23.27 -22.00
CA ARG A 29 6.15 22.25 -22.91
C ARG A 29 4.64 22.22 -22.68
N PRO A 30 3.79 22.49 -23.71
CA PRO A 30 2.35 22.44 -23.49
C PRO A 30 1.98 21.04 -22.99
N LEU A 31 1.23 20.96 -21.89
CA LEU A 31 0.64 19.72 -21.38
C LEU A 31 0.08 18.94 -22.57
N ASP A 32 0.58 17.72 -22.79
CA ASP A 32 0.02 16.81 -23.81
C ASP A 32 -1.41 16.43 -23.39
N ARG A 33 -2.37 17.22 -23.84
CA ARG A 33 -3.79 17.14 -23.43
C ARG A 33 -4.44 15.82 -23.82
N HIS A 34 -3.88 15.08 -24.78
CA HIS A 34 -4.48 13.83 -25.27
C HIS A 34 -4.13 12.61 -24.41
N GLY A 35 -2.96 12.58 -23.77
CA GLY A 35 -2.52 11.49 -22.90
C GLY A 35 -2.95 11.62 -21.43
N LEU A 36 -3.28 12.83 -20.99
CA LEU A 36 -3.50 13.12 -19.58
C LEU A 36 -4.68 12.38 -18.92
N PRO A 37 -5.88 12.28 -19.54
CA PRO A 37 -6.96 11.48 -18.96
C PRO A 37 -6.63 10.01 -18.79
N ALA A 38 -5.85 9.44 -19.72
CA ALA A 38 -5.39 8.06 -19.64
C ALA A 38 -4.36 7.85 -18.52
N LEU A 39 -3.45 8.81 -18.34
CA LEU A 39 -2.47 8.79 -17.23
C LEU A 39 -3.19 8.85 -15.87
N VAL A 40 -4.17 9.75 -15.73
CA VAL A 40 -4.96 9.85 -14.49
C VAL A 40 -5.74 8.57 -14.22
N ALA A 41 -6.39 7.99 -15.23
CA ALA A 41 -7.11 6.72 -15.08
C ALA A 41 -6.16 5.57 -14.67
N ARG A 42 -4.93 5.55 -15.20
CA ARG A 42 -3.90 4.58 -14.80
C ARG A 42 -3.45 4.78 -13.35
N LEU A 43 -3.26 6.01 -12.90
CA LEU A 43 -2.93 6.31 -11.50
C LEU A 43 -4.08 5.92 -10.56
N GLU A 44 -5.33 6.11 -10.96
CA GLU A 44 -6.51 5.65 -10.19
C GLU A 44 -6.51 4.11 -10.06
N ASP A 45 -6.21 3.37 -11.15
CA ASP A 45 -6.08 1.90 -11.12
C ASP A 45 -4.93 1.45 -10.22
N LEU A 46 -3.74 2.05 -10.35
CA LEU A 46 -2.57 1.74 -9.51
C LEU A 46 -2.86 1.98 -8.02
N SER A 47 -3.55 3.08 -7.71
CA SER A 47 -4.00 3.37 -6.34
C SER A 47 -4.98 2.33 -5.81
N ALA A 48 -5.93 1.88 -6.63
CA ALA A 48 -6.88 0.83 -6.27
C ALA A 48 -6.18 -0.53 -6.07
N ARG A 49 -5.28 -0.90 -6.95
CA ARG A 49 -4.44 -2.12 -6.82
C ARG A 49 -3.58 -2.06 -5.56
N ARG A 50 -3.02 -0.88 -5.23
CA ARG A 50 -2.25 -0.69 -4.00
C ARG A 50 -3.10 -0.90 -2.74
N LEU A 51 -4.32 -0.40 -2.71
CA LEU A 51 -5.24 -0.57 -1.59
C LEU A 51 -5.74 -2.02 -1.43
N ALA A 52 -5.77 -2.78 -2.52
CA ALA A 52 -6.14 -4.21 -2.52
C ALA A 52 -4.96 -5.13 -2.18
N ALA A 53 -3.71 -4.67 -2.26
CA ALA A 53 -2.53 -5.45 -1.95
C ALA A 53 -2.41 -5.69 -0.44
N ALA A 54 -1.89 -6.86 -0.07
CA ALA A 54 -1.62 -7.26 1.31
C ALA A 54 -0.19 -7.83 1.42
N PRO A 55 0.54 -7.59 2.50
CA PRO A 55 0.16 -6.78 3.66
C PRO A 55 0.14 -5.29 3.34
N LEU A 56 -0.65 -4.51 4.05
CA LEU A 56 -0.76 -3.07 3.87
C LEU A 56 -0.64 -2.38 5.23
N THR A 57 0.50 -1.77 5.48
CA THR A 57 0.74 -0.99 6.71
C THR A 57 -0.21 0.21 6.80
N ASN A 58 -0.48 0.70 8.01
CA ASN A 58 -1.36 1.87 8.19
C ASN A 58 -0.82 3.12 7.46
N SER A 59 0.51 3.32 7.45
CA SER A 59 1.15 4.44 6.75
C SER A 59 1.00 4.33 5.23
N ALA A 60 1.25 3.15 4.66
CA ALA A 60 1.09 2.87 3.23
C ALA A 60 -0.38 3.00 2.81
N ARG A 61 -1.30 2.52 3.64
CA ARG A 61 -2.75 2.68 3.44
C ARG A 61 -3.14 4.15 3.39
N THR A 62 -2.66 4.95 4.34
CA THR A 62 -2.93 6.39 4.40
C THR A 62 -2.43 7.09 3.14
N ARG A 63 -1.18 6.81 2.70
CA ARG A 63 -0.64 7.38 1.46
C ARG A 63 -1.44 6.98 0.21
N ALA A 64 -1.84 5.72 0.11
CA ALA A 64 -2.65 5.25 -1.01
C ALA A 64 -4.04 5.90 -1.04
N PHE A 65 -4.67 6.14 0.12
CA PHE A 65 -5.90 6.91 0.22
C PHE A 65 -5.70 8.38 -0.16
N GLN A 66 -4.61 9.01 0.30
CA GLN A 66 -4.27 10.39 -0.10
C GLN A 66 -4.12 10.52 -1.62
N LEU A 67 -3.39 9.61 -2.27
CA LEU A 67 -3.28 9.60 -3.73
C LEU A 67 -4.65 9.47 -4.40
N ARG A 68 -5.45 8.49 -3.97
CA ARG A 68 -6.80 8.29 -4.52
C ARG A 68 -7.69 9.51 -4.38
N ASP A 69 -7.67 10.14 -3.22
CA ASP A 69 -8.54 11.29 -2.92
C ASP A 69 -8.10 12.54 -3.70
N HIS A 70 -6.80 12.78 -3.85
CA HIS A 70 -6.25 13.82 -4.71
C HIS A 70 -6.64 13.63 -6.19
N LEU A 71 -6.46 12.41 -6.71
CA LEU A 71 -6.82 12.09 -8.11
C LEU A 71 -8.32 12.27 -8.37
N ALA A 72 -9.16 11.79 -7.48
CA ALA A 72 -10.61 11.80 -7.64
C ALA A 72 -11.23 13.20 -7.50
N GLY A 73 -10.51 14.16 -6.92
CA GLY A 73 -10.89 15.57 -6.77
C GLY A 73 -10.56 16.39 -8.01
N HIS A 74 -9.70 17.37 -7.81
CA HIS A 74 -9.31 18.38 -8.80
C HIS A 74 -8.65 17.79 -10.06
N VAL A 75 -7.71 16.83 -9.90
CA VAL A 75 -6.90 16.31 -11.01
C VAL A 75 -7.77 15.66 -12.08
N ARG A 76 -8.70 14.78 -11.70
CA ARG A 76 -9.61 14.11 -12.66
C ARG A 76 -10.51 15.10 -13.41
N VAL A 77 -11.06 16.09 -12.71
CA VAL A 77 -11.95 17.09 -13.29
C VAL A 77 -11.19 17.90 -14.33
N ARG A 78 -10.01 18.42 -13.96
CA ARG A 78 -9.17 19.27 -14.84
C ARG A 78 -8.53 18.48 -15.99
N ALA A 79 -8.13 17.23 -15.77
CA ALA A 79 -7.62 16.38 -16.83
C ALA A 79 -8.65 16.08 -17.91
N ARG A 80 -9.94 16.01 -17.56
CA ARG A 80 -11.04 15.84 -18.51
C ARG A 80 -11.37 17.13 -19.27
N SER A 81 -11.37 18.27 -18.58
CA SER A 81 -11.66 19.57 -19.18
C SER A 81 -11.08 20.72 -18.37
N LEU A 82 -10.23 21.52 -19.00
CA LEU A 82 -9.76 22.79 -18.44
C LEU A 82 -10.84 23.89 -18.47
N GLU A 83 -11.92 23.69 -19.20
CA GLU A 83 -13.02 24.65 -19.33
C GLU A 83 -14.04 24.59 -18.19
N THR A 84 -13.92 23.61 -17.30
CA THR A 84 -14.72 23.58 -16.07
C THR A 84 -14.55 24.90 -15.32
N PRO A 85 -15.61 25.47 -14.69
CA PRO A 85 -15.50 26.74 -13.99
C PRO A 85 -14.33 26.76 -12.99
N LEU A 86 -13.52 27.82 -13.03
CA LEU A 86 -12.43 28.03 -12.06
C LEU A 86 -12.99 28.24 -10.67
N VAL A 87 -12.39 27.59 -9.68
CA VAL A 87 -12.73 27.75 -8.26
C VAL A 87 -11.68 28.62 -7.59
N VAL A 88 -12.05 29.86 -7.25
CA VAL A 88 -11.25 30.80 -6.46
C VAL A 88 -11.69 30.72 -5.01
N LEU A 89 -10.82 30.26 -4.15
CA LEU A 89 -11.07 30.00 -2.72
C LEU A 89 -10.52 31.13 -1.86
N LEU A 90 -11.37 31.80 -1.06
CA LEU A 90 -10.96 32.68 0.02
C LEU A 90 -10.79 31.86 1.28
N LEU A 91 -9.59 31.84 1.84
CA LEU A 91 -9.19 31.01 2.97
C LEU A 91 -8.48 31.87 4.02
N GLY A 92 -8.55 31.49 5.29
CA GLY A 92 -7.82 32.19 6.36
C GLY A 92 -8.50 32.09 7.73
N PRO A 93 -7.84 32.58 8.80
CA PRO A 93 -8.36 32.47 10.16
C PRO A 93 -9.58 33.37 10.43
N THR A 94 -10.22 33.11 11.55
CA THR A 94 -11.36 33.89 12.06
C THR A 94 -10.99 35.35 12.18
N GLY A 95 -11.85 36.23 11.64
CA GLY A 95 -11.69 37.67 11.75
C GLY A 95 -10.58 38.27 10.87
N ALA A 96 -9.98 37.49 9.96
CA ALA A 96 -9.00 38.00 9.01
C ALA A 96 -9.61 38.96 7.95
N GLY A 97 -10.92 38.91 7.73
CA GLY A 97 -11.61 39.77 6.77
C GLY A 97 -11.98 39.08 5.46
N LYS A 98 -12.03 37.74 5.41
CA LYS A 98 -12.41 36.94 4.23
C LYS A 98 -13.76 37.36 3.65
N SER A 99 -14.81 37.31 4.48
CA SER A 99 -16.18 37.65 4.05
C SER A 99 -16.31 39.13 3.64
N THR A 100 -15.55 40.03 4.30
CA THR A 100 -15.49 41.44 3.88
C THR A 100 -14.83 41.59 2.52
N LEU A 101 -13.69 40.91 2.27
CA LEU A 101 -13.04 40.89 0.96
C LEU A 101 -13.97 40.26 -0.10
N PHE A 102 -14.63 39.16 0.23
CA PHE A 102 -15.61 38.51 -0.65
C PHE A 102 -16.72 39.47 -1.05
N ASN A 103 -17.37 40.14 -0.08
CA ASN A 103 -18.42 41.10 -0.31
C ASN A 103 -17.94 42.28 -1.19
N THR A 104 -16.71 42.75 -0.98
CA THR A 104 -16.10 43.81 -1.76
C THR A 104 -15.87 43.41 -3.22
N LEU A 105 -15.35 42.17 -3.43
CA LEU A 105 -15.16 41.62 -4.80
C LEU A 105 -16.48 41.38 -5.53
N VAL A 106 -17.54 41.05 -4.79
CA VAL A 106 -18.90 40.84 -5.34
C VAL A 106 -19.66 42.18 -5.52
N GLY A 107 -19.24 43.23 -4.83
CA GLY A 107 -19.89 44.57 -4.88
C GLY A 107 -21.19 44.66 -4.09
N ARG A 108 -21.52 43.67 -3.25
CA ARG A 108 -22.71 43.65 -2.38
C ARG A 108 -22.49 42.76 -1.15
N ALA A 109 -23.32 42.90 -0.12
CA ALA A 109 -23.33 42.03 1.05
C ALA A 109 -23.88 40.65 0.68
N ALA A 110 -23.02 39.74 0.28
CA ALA A 110 -23.33 38.37 -0.15
C ALA A 110 -22.97 37.30 0.90
N SER A 111 -21.94 37.56 1.71
CA SER A 111 -21.53 36.75 2.87
C SER A 111 -21.76 37.52 4.17
N PRO A 112 -22.29 36.89 5.23
CA PRO A 112 -22.51 37.57 6.51
C PRO A 112 -21.17 37.98 7.13
N THR A 113 -21.04 39.26 7.45
CA THR A 113 -19.93 39.83 8.20
C THR A 113 -20.44 40.11 9.62
N SER A 114 -19.93 39.42 10.64
CA SER A 114 -20.34 39.63 12.03
C SER A 114 -19.13 39.74 12.93
N VAL A 115 -19.21 40.67 13.92
CA VAL A 115 -18.24 40.81 15.00
C VAL A 115 -18.46 39.73 16.09
N LEU A 116 -19.63 39.08 16.10
CA LEU A 116 -20.00 38.04 17.08
C LEU A 116 -19.70 36.64 16.50
N ARG A 117 -18.95 35.85 17.20
CA ARG A 117 -18.49 34.48 16.82
C ARG A 117 -19.54 33.42 17.12
N PRO A 118 -19.58 32.30 16.34
CA PRO A 118 -18.93 31.95 15.07
C PRO A 118 -19.81 32.31 13.86
N THR A 119 -19.23 32.78 12.78
CA THR A 119 -19.97 33.43 11.71
C THR A 119 -20.32 32.55 10.50
N THR A 120 -19.50 31.58 10.14
CA THR A 120 -19.73 30.82 8.92
C THR A 120 -19.55 29.33 9.15
N ARG A 121 -20.67 28.56 9.17
CA ARG A 121 -20.67 27.09 9.26
C ARG A 121 -20.75 26.43 7.89
N THR A 122 -21.14 27.18 6.86
CA THR A 122 -21.31 26.72 5.48
C THR A 122 -20.45 27.59 4.57
N ALA A 123 -19.80 26.98 3.59
CA ALA A 123 -19.10 27.74 2.55
C ALA A 123 -20.10 28.43 1.62
N ILE A 124 -19.82 29.67 1.22
CA ILE A 124 -20.64 30.40 0.26
C ILE A 124 -20.01 30.30 -1.11
N VAL A 125 -20.73 29.74 -2.08
CA VAL A 125 -20.29 29.55 -3.45
C VAL A 125 -21.06 30.52 -4.34
N LEU A 126 -20.39 31.53 -4.86
CA LEU A 126 -20.94 32.47 -5.85
C LEU A 126 -20.59 31.98 -7.25
N ALA A 127 -21.60 31.76 -8.10
CA ALA A 127 -21.41 31.28 -9.46
C ALA A 127 -22.53 31.75 -10.41
N HIS A 128 -22.22 31.75 -11.72
CA HIS A 128 -23.23 31.94 -12.74
C HIS A 128 -24.21 30.75 -12.78
N PRO A 129 -25.53 30.95 -13.10
CA PRO A 129 -26.52 29.86 -13.16
C PRO A 129 -26.07 28.67 -14.02
N ASP A 130 -25.45 28.95 -15.18
CA ASP A 130 -25.01 27.90 -16.12
C ASP A 130 -23.81 27.09 -15.65
N ASP A 131 -23.06 27.62 -14.68
CA ASP A 131 -21.86 26.96 -14.12
C ASP A 131 -22.21 26.02 -12.93
N VAL A 132 -23.34 26.23 -12.26
CA VAL A 132 -23.75 25.47 -11.07
C VAL A 132 -23.81 23.97 -11.33
N PRO A 133 -24.40 23.48 -12.44
CA PRO A 133 -24.40 22.03 -12.71
C PRO A 133 -22.98 21.44 -12.83
N ALA A 134 -22.10 22.13 -13.57
CA ALA A 134 -20.72 21.68 -13.75
C ALA A 134 -19.90 21.70 -12.45
N LEU A 135 -20.18 22.64 -11.54
CA LEU A 135 -19.58 22.66 -10.20
C LEU A 135 -20.07 21.52 -9.32
N ARG A 136 -21.39 21.28 -9.28
CA ARG A 136 -22.02 20.22 -8.47
C ARG A 136 -21.64 18.81 -8.92
N GLU A 137 -21.60 18.58 -10.23
CA GLU A 137 -21.25 17.28 -10.81
C GLU A 137 -19.73 17.08 -10.99
N GLY A 138 -18.95 18.15 -10.92
CA GLY A 138 -17.51 18.19 -11.14
C GLY A 138 -16.72 18.53 -9.87
N SER A 139 -16.21 19.75 -9.80
CA SER A 139 -15.23 20.17 -8.78
C SER A 139 -15.75 20.02 -7.34
N LEU A 140 -17.03 20.32 -7.09
CA LEU A 140 -17.63 20.29 -5.75
C LEU A 140 -18.43 19.00 -5.46
N ALA A 141 -18.47 18.04 -6.38
CA ALA A 141 -19.29 16.83 -6.30
C ALA A 141 -19.03 15.95 -5.04
N ARG A 142 -17.83 16.05 -4.45
CA ARG A 142 -17.42 15.26 -3.29
C ARG A 142 -17.66 15.96 -1.96
N LEU A 143 -18.05 17.22 -1.99
CA LEU A 143 -18.33 18.00 -0.78
C LEU A 143 -19.78 17.79 -0.34
N ASP A 144 -19.99 17.86 0.96
CA ASP A 144 -21.33 17.80 1.54
C ASP A 144 -22.17 19.00 1.09
N GLU A 145 -23.20 18.74 0.29
CA GLU A 145 -24.03 19.79 -0.30
C GLU A 145 -24.77 20.62 0.77
N GLU A 146 -25.10 20.05 1.92
CA GLU A 146 -25.74 20.77 3.03
C GLU A 146 -24.82 21.83 3.65
N ARG A 147 -23.52 21.69 3.41
CA ARG A 147 -22.50 22.63 3.88
C ARG A 147 -22.08 23.65 2.83
N LEU A 148 -22.68 23.62 1.64
CA LEU A 148 -22.46 24.56 0.54
C LEU A 148 -23.71 25.41 0.29
N ARG A 149 -23.58 26.71 0.44
CA ARG A 149 -24.66 27.65 0.10
C ARG A 149 -24.35 28.32 -1.23
N TYR A 150 -25.09 27.93 -2.26
CA TYR A 150 -24.97 28.53 -3.58
C TYR A 150 -25.68 29.90 -3.65
N LEU A 151 -24.93 30.94 -4.02
CA LEU A 151 -25.43 32.23 -4.44
C LEU A 151 -25.36 32.25 -5.96
N VAL A 152 -26.49 32.06 -6.59
CA VAL A 152 -26.60 32.03 -8.06
C VAL A 152 -26.89 33.45 -8.57
N ASP A 153 -26.00 34.00 -9.43
CA ASP A 153 -26.11 35.37 -9.91
C ASP A 153 -25.76 35.41 -11.40
N PRO A 154 -26.70 35.83 -12.27
CA PRO A 154 -26.46 35.93 -13.70
C PRO A 154 -25.50 37.08 -14.09
N GLU A 155 -25.24 38.03 -13.19
CA GLU A 155 -24.28 39.13 -13.43
C GLU A 155 -22.82 38.68 -13.20
N VAL A 156 -22.61 37.51 -12.56
CA VAL A 156 -21.28 36.91 -12.41
C VAL A 156 -20.84 36.30 -13.74
N ALA A 157 -19.58 36.50 -14.10
CA ALA A 157 -19.06 35.92 -15.34
C ALA A 157 -19.06 34.39 -15.32
N ARG A 158 -19.38 33.80 -16.48
CA ARG A 158 -19.27 32.34 -16.68
C ARG A 158 -17.82 31.86 -16.58
N GLY A 159 -17.67 30.66 -16.09
CA GLY A 159 -16.38 29.98 -15.99
C GLY A 159 -15.57 30.38 -14.76
N LEU A 160 -16.17 31.06 -13.76
CA LEU A 160 -15.52 31.46 -12.50
C LEU A 160 -16.50 31.31 -11.33
N ALA A 161 -16.08 30.64 -10.30
CA ALA A 161 -16.78 30.55 -9.00
C ALA A 161 -15.88 31.10 -7.89
N LEU A 162 -16.44 31.97 -7.02
CA LEU A 162 -15.78 32.43 -5.81
C LEU A 162 -16.37 31.72 -4.61
N ILE A 163 -15.49 31.23 -3.73
CA ILE A 163 -15.89 30.52 -2.51
C ILE A 163 -15.34 31.23 -1.27
N ASP A 164 -16.25 31.66 -0.38
CA ASP A 164 -15.90 32.11 0.97
C ASP A 164 -15.93 30.92 1.92
N ALA A 165 -14.74 30.45 2.34
CA ALA A 165 -14.60 29.28 3.21
C ALA A 165 -14.91 29.59 4.67
N PRO A 166 -15.34 28.59 5.46
CA PRO A 166 -15.35 28.70 6.92
C PRO A 166 -13.96 28.99 7.49
N ASP A 167 -13.95 29.44 8.73
CA ASP A 167 -12.71 29.76 9.44
C ASP A 167 -11.85 28.52 9.72
N ILE A 168 -10.58 28.57 9.33
CA ILE A 168 -9.61 27.45 9.44
C ILE A 168 -9.16 27.18 10.88
N ASP A 169 -9.25 28.17 11.76
CA ASP A 169 -8.92 28.11 13.19
C ASP A 169 -10.18 27.90 14.06
N SER A 170 -11.29 27.49 13.45
CA SER A 170 -12.53 27.19 14.15
C SER A 170 -12.33 26.06 15.17
N VAL A 171 -12.97 26.20 16.35
CA VAL A 171 -13.06 25.14 17.35
C VAL A 171 -13.85 23.92 16.83
N GLU A 172 -14.77 24.15 15.88
CA GLU A 172 -15.54 23.10 15.24
C GLU A 172 -14.68 22.37 14.21
N THR A 173 -14.37 21.09 14.47
CA THR A 173 -13.58 20.21 13.58
C THR A 173 -14.15 20.15 12.17
N ALA A 174 -15.48 20.09 12.07
CA ALA A 174 -16.18 20.06 10.79
C ALA A 174 -15.88 21.30 9.89
N ASN A 175 -15.65 22.48 10.46
CA ASN A 175 -15.30 23.68 9.67
C ASN A 175 -13.90 23.57 9.08
N ARG A 176 -12.94 23.01 9.85
CA ARG A 176 -11.59 22.76 9.35
C ARG A 176 -11.60 21.71 8.24
N GLU A 177 -12.32 20.60 8.44
CA GLU A 177 -12.47 19.56 7.44
C GLU A 177 -13.06 20.09 6.12
N LEU A 178 -14.07 20.97 6.20
CA LEU A 178 -14.63 21.60 5.01
C LEU A 178 -13.62 22.54 4.34
N ALA A 179 -12.88 23.35 5.10
CA ALA A 179 -11.87 24.23 4.55
C ALA A 179 -10.75 23.44 3.85
N GLU A 180 -10.29 22.33 4.46
CA GLU A 180 -9.32 21.41 3.88
C GLU A 180 -9.86 20.76 2.59
N ALA A 181 -11.11 20.30 2.60
CA ALA A 181 -11.75 19.72 1.42
C ALA A 181 -11.95 20.74 0.28
N LEU A 182 -12.16 22.02 0.61
CA LEU A 182 -12.22 23.11 -0.37
C LEU A 182 -10.84 23.41 -0.98
N VAL A 183 -9.75 23.29 -0.21
CA VAL A 183 -8.39 23.39 -0.75
C VAL A 183 -8.17 22.33 -1.82
N GLU A 184 -8.69 21.11 -1.66
CA GLU A 184 -8.50 20.01 -2.62
C GLU A 184 -9.17 20.25 -3.98
N VAL A 185 -10.13 21.16 -4.07
CA VAL A 185 -10.90 21.41 -5.29
C VAL A 185 -10.66 22.80 -5.91
N ALA A 186 -9.93 23.67 -5.22
CA ALA A 186 -9.65 25.02 -5.68
C ALA A 186 -8.61 25.06 -6.82
N ASP A 187 -8.68 26.08 -7.67
CA ASP A 187 -7.70 26.40 -8.72
C ASP A 187 -6.81 27.60 -8.35
N LEU A 188 -7.28 28.46 -7.44
CA LEU A 188 -6.57 29.61 -6.90
C LEU A 188 -6.96 29.79 -5.44
N CYS A 189 -5.99 29.96 -4.56
CA CYS A 189 -6.21 30.32 -3.16
C CYS A 189 -5.88 31.80 -2.92
N LEU A 190 -6.84 32.53 -2.36
CA LEU A 190 -6.65 33.86 -1.77
C LEU A 190 -6.58 33.66 -0.25
N PHE A 191 -5.37 33.54 0.28
CA PHE A 191 -5.17 33.36 1.71
C PHE A 191 -5.18 34.71 2.44
N VAL A 192 -6.21 34.96 3.22
CA VAL A 192 -6.38 36.22 3.97
C VAL A 192 -5.91 36.07 5.40
N THR A 193 -4.93 36.85 5.81
CA THR A 193 -4.42 36.95 7.18
C THR A 193 -4.38 38.40 7.65
N THR A 194 -3.87 38.66 8.84
CA THR A 194 -3.71 40.05 9.37
C THR A 194 -2.28 40.27 9.86
N ALA A 195 -1.88 41.52 9.96
CA ALA A 195 -0.58 41.91 10.53
C ALA A 195 -0.32 41.37 11.95
N SER A 196 -1.34 40.96 12.67
CA SER A 196 -1.20 40.39 14.02
C SER A 196 -1.31 38.88 14.11
N ARG A 197 -1.66 38.17 12.99
CA ARG A 197 -1.97 36.72 12.99
C ARG A 197 -1.26 35.91 11.91
N TYR A 198 -0.40 36.54 11.07
CA TYR A 198 0.28 35.86 9.98
C TYR A 198 1.26 34.76 10.47
N ALA A 199 1.72 34.83 11.74
CA ALA A 199 2.61 33.86 12.36
C ALA A 199 1.88 32.76 13.17
N ASP A 200 0.53 32.74 13.18
CA ASP A 200 -0.26 31.74 13.93
C ASP A 200 -0.05 30.33 13.33
N ARG A 201 0.19 29.32 14.19
CA ARG A 201 0.52 27.94 13.78
C ARG A 201 -0.57 27.25 12.96
N VAL A 202 -1.85 27.43 13.30
CA VAL A 202 -2.96 26.74 12.65
C VAL A 202 -3.10 27.12 11.16
N PRO A 203 -3.05 28.40 10.78
CA PRO A 203 -3.00 28.80 9.38
C PRO A 203 -1.86 28.16 8.57
N TRP A 204 -0.68 27.97 9.18
CA TRP A 204 0.46 27.38 8.51
C TRP A 204 0.24 25.92 8.11
N GLN A 205 -0.46 25.13 8.91
CA GLN A 205 -0.78 23.72 8.55
C GLN A 205 -1.61 23.60 7.27
N ILE A 206 -2.49 24.57 7.02
CA ILE A 206 -3.28 24.60 5.78
C ILE A 206 -2.46 25.14 4.62
N LEU A 207 -1.58 26.11 4.87
CA LEU A 207 -0.66 26.62 3.86
C LEU A 207 0.30 25.54 3.38
N ASP A 208 0.76 24.64 4.25
CA ASP A 208 1.55 23.47 3.87
C ASP A 208 0.78 22.60 2.88
N ARG A 209 -0.52 22.34 3.09
CA ARG A 209 -1.36 21.60 2.13
C ARG A 209 -1.54 22.34 0.80
N VAL A 210 -1.75 23.65 0.84
CA VAL A 210 -1.83 24.49 -0.38
C VAL A 210 -0.55 24.36 -1.20
N HIS A 211 0.59 24.35 -0.51
CA HIS A 211 1.91 24.18 -1.12
C HIS A 211 2.13 22.77 -1.67
N GLU A 212 1.90 21.74 -0.84
CA GLU A 212 2.04 20.34 -1.24
C GLU A 212 1.21 20.02 -2.48
N ARG A 213 0.03 20.65 -2.58
CA ARG A 213 -0.83 20.53 -3.76
C ARG A 213 -0.35 21.34 -4.96
N GLY A 214 0.62 22.24 -4.79
CA GLY A 214 1.07 23.15 -5.85
C GLY A 214 -0.02 24.14 -6.30
N LEU A 215 -0.97 24.47 -5.40
CA LEU A 215 -2.07 25.37 -5.71
C LEU A 215 -1.57 26.81 -5.84
N PRO A 216 -1.88 27.55 -6.94
CA PRO A 216 -1.59 28.96 -7.05
C PRO A 216 -2.12 29.75 -5.85
N LEU A 217 -1.25 30.55 -5.24
CA LEU A 217 -1.50 31.23 -3.97
C LEU A 217 -1.29 32.75 -4.10
N THR A 218 -2.25 33.54 -3.62
CA THR A 218 -2.10 34.97 -3.34
C THR A 218 -2.32 35.20 -1.85
N VAL A 219 -1.34 35.79 -1.17
CA VAL A 219 -1.44 36.12 0.24
C VAL A 219 -1.92 37.56 0.43
N VAL A 220 -3.03 37.70 1.14
CA VAL A 220 -3.63 39.01 1.46
C VAL A 220 -3.38 39.33 2.92
N VAL A 221 -2.51 40.28 3.22
CA VAL A 221 -2.22 40.74 4.58
C VAL A 221 -3.09 41.96 4.88
N ASN A 222 -4.15 41.72 5.65
CA ASN A 222 -5.13 42.73 6.02
C ASN A 222 -4.74 43.45 7.34
N ARG A 223 -5.33 44.61 7.59
CA ARG A 223 -5.11 45.43 8.78
C ARG A 223 -3.64 45.78 9.01
N LEU A 224 -2.95 46.13 7.93
CA LEU A 224 -1.60 46.66 8.01
C LEU A 224 -1.57 48.05 8.67
N PRO A 225 -0.48 48.39 9.36
CA PRO A 225 -0.32 49.72 9.94
C PRO A 225 -0.51 50.85 8.91
N PRO A 226 -0.99 52.02 9.33
CA PRO A 226 -1.20 53.13 8.41
C PRO A 226 0.10 53.74 7.85
N GLY A 227 1.23 53.59 8.58
CA GLY A 227 2.55 54.06 8.15
C GLY A 227 3.10 53.26 6.95
N ALA A 228 3.68 53.93 5.95
CA ALA A 228 4.22 53.24 4.77
C ALA A 228 5.45 52.37 5.07
N GLU A 229 6.32 52.79 5.99
CA GLU A 229 7.49 52.03 6.44
C GLU A 229 7.06 50.81 7.23
N ASP A 230 6.19 50.99 8.25
CA ASP A 230 5.68 49.90 9.05
C ASP A 230 4.99 48.82 8.18
N ARG A 231 4.22 49.23 7.17
CA ARG A 231 3.60 48.29 6.22
C ARG A 231 4.63 47.50 5.45
N ARG A 232 5.70 48.15 4.99
CA ARG A 232 6.77 47.48 4.27
C ARG A 232 7.47 46.47 5.14
N ASP A 233 7.78 46.82 6.38
CA ASP A 233 8.45 45.94 7.35
C ASP A 233 7.62 44.69 7.63
N VAL A 234 6.32 44.82 7.87
CA VAL A 234 5.41 43.66 8.05
C VAL A 234 5.38 42.78 6.80
N LEU A 235 5.27 43.36 5.61
CA LEU A 235 5.23 42.57 4.36
C LEU A 235 6.55 41.85 4.10
N VAL A 236 7.70 42.48 4.40
CA VAL A 236 9.01 41.85 4.30
C VAL A 236 9.13 40.68 5.29
N ASP A 237 8.66 40.85 6.52
CA ASP A 237 8.69 39.79 7.53
C ASP A 237 7.77 38.60 7.14
N VAL A 238 6.57 38.88 6.65
CA VAL A 238 5.67 37.85 6.08
C VAL A 238 6.37 37.11 4.93
N GLN A 239 6.98 37.84 3.99
CA GLN A 239 7.68 37.24 2.86
C GLN A 239 8.85 36.35 3.33
N ARG A 240 9.60 36.80 4.32
CA ARG A 240 10.69 36.02 4.93
C ARG A 240 10.17 34.70 5.53
N LEU A 241 9.09 34.75 6.32
CA LEU A 241 8.50 33.55 6.91
C LEU A 241 8.01 32.56 5.86
N PHE A 242 7.39 33.03 4.78
CA PHE A 242 6.98 32.17 3.67
C PHE A 242 8.17 31.52 2.96
N GLN A 243 9.29 32.25 2.80
CA GLN A 243 10.52 31.71 2.23
C GLN A 243 11.19 30.69 3.17
N GLU A 244 11.27 30.98 4.47
CA GLU A 244 11.82 30.06 5.49
C GLU A 244 11.00 28.77 5.58
N ALA A 245 9.69 28.85 5.40
CA ALA A 245 8.81 27.68 5.32
C ALA A 245 8.89 26.92 3.96
N GLY A 246 9.71 27.38 3.02
CA GLY A 246 9.82 26.78 1.69
C GLY A 246 8.63 27.04 0.76
N LEU A 247 7.74 27.94 1.16
CA LEU A 247 6.53 28.30 0.41
C LEU A 247 6.80 29.34 -0.69
N GLY A 248 7.95 30.01 -0.68
CA GLY A 248 8.35 31.02 -1.66
C GLY A 248 9.41 30.48 -2.61
N GLY A 249 9.14 30.45 -3.92
CA GLY A 249 10.18 30.27 -4.93
C GLY A 249 11.23 31.37 -4.80
N ALA A 250 12.51 31.06 -5.06
CA ALA A 250 13.59 32.04 -5.03
C ALA A 250 13.24 33.22 -5.96
N ALA A 251 12.91 34.35 -5.37
CA ALA A 251 12.76 35.58 -6.13
C ALA A 251 14.15 35.91 -6.69
N GLU A 252 14.28 35.93 -8.04
CA GLU A 252 15.44 36.55 -8.67
C GLU A 252 15.50 37.99 -8.17
N SER A 253 16.47 38.25 -7.27
CA SER A 253 16.79 39.58 -6.81
C SER A 253 17.34 40.40 -7.98
N ARG A 254 16.47 41.09 -8.70
CA ARG A 254 16.89 42.21 -9.56
C ARG A 254 17.46 43.29 -8.66
N GLY A 255 18.77 43.49 -8.79
CA GLY A 255 19.65 44.34 -8.03
C GLY A 255 19.05 45.63 -7.49
N ALA A 256 19.03 45.72 -6.16
CA ALA A 256 19.04 47.01 -5.48
C ALA A 256 20.51 47.44 -5.34
N PRO A 257 20.84 48.75 -5.52
CA PRO A 257 22.21 49.24 -5.43
C PRO A 257 22.69 49.16 -3.99
N GLU A 258 23.95 48.68 -3.85
CA GLU A 258 24.66 48.60 -2.57
C GLU A 258 24.63 49.93 -1.79
N PRO A 259 24.31 49.94 -0.48
CA PRO A 259 24.52 51.12 0.32
C PRO A 259 26.00 51.27 0.67
N ARG A 260 26.52 52.44 0.32
CA ARG A 260 27.90 52.89 0.68
C ARG A 260 28.10 52.84 2.19
N ALA A 261 29.21 52.21 2.58
CA ALA A 261 29.74 52.20 3.92
C ALA A 261 29.88 53.64 4.49
N VAL A 262 29.27 53.87 5.64
CA VAL A 262 29.55 55.01 6.51
C VAL A 262 30.09 54.48 7.81
N GLY A 263 31.23 55.07 8.21
CA GLY A 263 32.19 54.61 9.20
C GLY A 263 31.69 54.45 10.64
N GLU A 264 32.41 53.62 11.33
CA GLU A 264 32.31 53.37 12.76
C GLU A 264 32.49 54.66 13.62
N PRO A 265 31.86 54.74 14.78
CA PRO A 265 32.46 55.41 15.90
C PRO A 265 32.79 54.45 17.07
N ARG A 266 33.95 54.73 17.63
CA ARG A 266 34.70 54.11 18.71
C ARG A 266 33.92 54.02 20.02
N ALA A 267 34.35 53.00 20.77
CA ALA A 267 34.08 52.61 22.15
C ALA A 267 34.08 53.72 23.22
N ALA A 268 33.26 53.54 24.26
CA ALA A 268 33.56 53.98 25.61
C ALA A 268 32.82 53.13 26.63
N GLY A 269 33.59 52.49 27.55
CA GLY A 269 33.31 52.45 28.98
C GLY A 269 32.49 51.28 29.55
N GLU A 270 33.19 50.26 30.05
CA GLU A 270 32.70 49.43 31.15
C GLU A 270 32.40 50.25 32.41
N PRO A 271 31.50 49.76 33.31
CA PRO A 271 32.01 49.16 34.53
C PRO A 271 31.25 47.93 35.12
N ALA A 272 32.11 47.02 35.62
CA ALA A 272 32.06 46.23 36.85
C ALA A 272 30.79 45.57 37.41
N ALA A 273 30.86 44.24 37.41
CA ALA A 273 30.62 43.23 38.46
C ALA A 273 29.47 43.40 39.50
N ALA A 274 28.57 42.43 39.55
CA ALA A 274 28.05 41.85 40.81
C ALA A 274 27.37 40.49 40.58
N GLY A 275 27.91 39.45 41.25
CA GLY A 275 27.11 38.47 42.02
C GLY A 275 26.42 37.32 41.30
N GLU A 276 27.05 36.14 41.23
CA GLU A 276 26.39 34.85 41.07
C GLU A 276 25.52 34.47 42.28
N PRO A 277 24.40 33.77 42.08
CA PRO A 277 23.86 32.82 43.05
C PRO A 277 23.87 31.37 42.53
N PRO A 278 23.73 30.35 43.42
CA PRO A 278 24.34 29.03 43.28
C PRO A 278 23.53 28.03 42.46
N LYS A 279 24.27 27.08 41.88
CA LYS A 279 23.80 25.93 41.11
C LYS A 279 23.04 24.92 41.98
N GLY A 280 21.83 24.57 41.59
CA GLY A 280 21.12 23.35 41.98
C GLY A 280 21.16 22.34 40.81
N PRO A 281 21.00 21.01 41.04
CA PRO A 281 21.36 19.97 40.08
C PRO A 281 20.37 19.87 38.92
N SER A 282 20.92 19.90 37.71
CA SER A 282 20.21 19.70 36.45
C SER A 282 19.88 18.22 36.27
N ALA A 283 18.60 17.91 36.10
CA ALA A 283 18.15 16.66 35.52
C ALA A 283 18.41 16.74 33.99
N GLU A 284 19.22 15.85 33.49
CA GLU A 284 19.42 15.63 32.05
C GLU A 284 18.12 15.10 31.47
N LEU A 285 17.48 15.92 30.65
CA LEU A 285 16.46 15.48 29.70
C LEU A 285 17.20 15.15 28.41
N GLU A 286 17.24 13.88 28.07
CA GLU A 286 17.69 13.40 26.76
C GLU A 286 16.87 14.06 25.64
N GLU A 287 17.53 14.83 24.80
CA GLU A 287 16.99 15.28 23.51
C GLU A 287 16.77 14.07 22.59
N PRO A 288 15.60 13.97 21.94
CA PRO A 288 15.45 12.96 20.89
C PRO A 288 16.37 13.27 19.72
N PRO A 289 16.89 12.24 19.01
CA PRO A 289 17.86 12.42 17.94
C PRO A 289 17.25 13.27 16.82
N ALA A 290 18.02 14.27 16.40
CA ALA A 290 17.75 15.09 15.24
C ALA A 290 17.62 14.18 14.00
N THR A 291 16.41 14.09 13.46
CA THR A 291 16.16 13.51 12.14
C THR A 291 16.86 14.41 11.12
N SER A 292 17.84 13.85 10.43
CA SER A 292 18.54 14.45 9.31
C SER A 292 17.53 14.89 8.24
N GLU A 293 17.40 16.21 8.08
CA GLU A 293 16.77 16.83 6.92
C GLU A 293 17.71 16.70 5.70
N GLU A 294 17.81 15.50 5.13
CA GLU A 294 18.45 15.32 3.83
C GLU A 294 17.37 15.17 2.76
N GLY A 295 17.29 16.17 1.88
CA GLY A 295 16.72 16.03 0.55
C GLY A 295 15.25 16.36 0.35
N ARG A 296 14.79 17.56 0.73
CA ARG A 296 13.61 18.14 0.05
C ARG A 296 14.05 18.60 -1.35
N PRO A 297 13.54 18.00 -2.45
CA PRO A 297 13.79 18.55 -3.78
C PRO A 297 13.16 19.94 -3.84
N ALA A 298 13.93 20.92 -4.26
CA ALA A 298 13.44 22.27 -4.52
C ALA A 298 12.41 22.18 -5.68
N SER A 299 11.12 22.11 -5.33
CA SER A 299 10.03 22.30 -6.27
C SER A 299 10.13 23.73 -6.79
N ALA A 300 10.11 23.92 -8.09
CA ALA A 300 10.06 25.24 -8.72
C ALA A 300 8.69 25.87 -8.43
N THR A 301 8.54 26.42 -7.24
CA THR A 301 7.31 27.09 -6.79
C THR A 301 7.20 28.44 -7.48
N ALA A 302 6.06 28.72 -8.10
CA ALA A 302 5.75 30.04 -8.63
C ALA A 302 5.87 31.10 -7.52
N PRO A 303 6.33 32.33 -7.84
CA PRO A 303 6.45 33.38 -6.85
C PRO A 303 5.08 33.68 -6.23
N ILE A 304 5.02 33.71 -4.89
CA ILE A 304 3.80 34.05 -4.16
C ILE A 304 3.53 35.55 -4.33
N GLU A 305 2.35 35.88 -4.83
CA GLU A 305 1.89 37.27 -4.89
C GLU A 305 1.39 37.69 -3.50
N MET A 306 1.90 38.81 -3.00
CA MET A 306 1.44 39.41 -1.75
C MET A 306 0.74 40.74 -1.96
N VAL A 307 -0.42 40.89 -1.32
CA VAL A 307 -1.21 42.13 -1.34
C VAL A 307 -1.44 42.60 0.10
N GLY A 308 -1.07 43.83 0.36
CA GLY A 308 -1.26 44.48 1.67
C GLY A 308 -2.45 45.43 1.68
N ILE A 309 -3.35 45.27 2.68
CA ILE A 309 -4.51 46.15 2.91
C ILE A 309 -4.30 46.90 4.23
N ALA A 310 -4.28 48.25 4.17
CA ALA A 310 -4.10 49.08 5.33
C ALA A 310 -5.32 49.04 6.28
N GLU A 311 -5.07 49.15 7.60
CA GLU A 311 -6.13 49.34 8.56
C GLU A 311 -6.87 50.68 8.32
N GLY A 312 -8.20 50.64 8.42
CA GLY A 312 -9.03 51.82 8.14
C GLY A 312 -9.56 51.89 6.69
N ALA A 313 -9.16 50.95 5.83
CA ALA A 313 -9.70 50.80 4.47
C ALA A 313 -11.14 50.24 4.44
N LEU A 314 -11.86 50.21 5.56
CA LEU A 314 -13.25 49.73 5.64
C LEU A 314 -14.21 50.92 5.43
N GLU A 315 -15.18 50.77 4.51
CA GLU A 315 -16.32 51.65 4.37
C GLU A 315 -17.43 51.24 5.35
N PRO A 316 -17.63 51.94 6.47
CA PRO A 316 -18.50 51.48 7.58
C PRO A 316 -19.97 51.27 7.16
N GLU A 317 -20.44 52.07 6.21
CA GLU A 317 -21.84 52.02 5.77
C GLU A 317 -22.14 50.85 4.84
N ARG A 318 -21.10 50.28 4.17
CA ARG A 318 -21.23 49.20 3.19
C ARG A 318 -20.67 47.85 3.68
N GLU A 319 -20.02 47.82 4.82
CA GLU A 319 -19.29 46.65 5.30
C GLU A 319 -18.32 46.08 4.23
N SER A 320 -17.76 46.97 3.41
CA SER A 320 -16.83 46.63 2.33
C SER A 320 -15.50 47.36 2.50
N LEU A 321 -14.45 46.82 1.90
CA LEU A 321 -13.15 47.48 1.84
C LEU A 321 -13.18 48.58 0.76
N ASP A 322 -12.32 49.59 0.93
CA ASP A 322 -12.07 50.60 -0.13
C ASP A 322 -11.64 49.89 -1.42
N PRO A 323 -12.33 50.07 -2.54
CA PRO A 323 -11.96 49.46 -3.82
C PRO A 323 -10.51 49.71 -4.25
N LEU A 324 -9.92 50.85 -3.87
CA LEU A 324 -8.52 51.13 -4.15
C LEU A 324 -7.56 50.24 -3.34
N ALA A 325 -7.94 49.86 -2.12
CA ALA A 325 -7.13 48.98 -1.27
C ALA A 325 -7.02 47.55 -1.80
N ILE A 326 -8.00 47.12 -2.60
CA ILE A 326 -8.03 45.76 -3.19
C ILE A 326 -7.84 45.79 -4.72
N ALA A 327 -7.41 46.91 -5.30
CA ALA A 327 -7.38 47.11 -6.75
C ALA A 327 -6.60 46.04 -7.52
N SER A 328 -5.49 45.53 -6.99
CA SER A 328 -4.71 44.46 -7.62
C SER A 328 -5.47 43.11 -7.64
N ILE A 329 -6.12 42.75 -6.53
CA ILE A 329 -6.94 41.54 -6.43
C ILE A 329 -8.16 41.66 -7.35
N ALA A 330 -8.84 42.82 -7.30
CA ALA A 330 -10.00 43.08 -8.14
C ALA A 330 -9.63 43.03 -9.64
N ALA A 331 -8.50 43.61 -10.03
CA ALA A 331 -8.01 43.55 -11.41
C ALA A 331 -7.69 42.12 -11.86
N ARG A 332 -7.11 41.31 -10.99
CA ARG A 332 -6.85 39.90 -11.27
C ARG A 332 -8.14 39.10 -11.45
N ILE A 333 -9.11 39.26 -10.56
CA ILE A 333 -10.42 38.61 -10.69
C ILE A 333 -11.14 39.07 -11.94
N GLU A 334 -11.10 40.40 -12.27
CA GLU A 334 -11.70 40.92 -13.47
C GLU A 334 -11.01 40.41 -14.74
N HIS A 335 -9.69 40.25 -14.73
CA HIS A 335 -8.97 39.62 -15.83
C HIS A 335 -9.41 38.15 -16.03
N LEU A 336 -9.51 37.38 -14.97
CA LEU A 336 -10.06 36.02 -15.04
C LEU A 336 -11.54 36.00 -15.47
N ARG A 337 -12.31 37.02 -15.11
CA ARG A 337 -13.71 37.17 -15.49
C ARG A 337 -13.88 37.44 -16.99
N SER A 338 -13.06 38.31 -17.54
CA SER A 338 -13.18 38.79 -18.92
C SER A 338 -12.41 37.96 -19.94
N ASP A 339 -11.32 37.30 -19.54
CA ASP A 339 -10.42 36.58 -20.44
C ASP A 339 -10.48 35.04 -20.23
N ARG A 340 -11.00 34.35 -21.27
CA ARG A 340 -11.07 32.88 -21.29
C ARG A 340 -9.67 32.23 -21.32
N GLU A 341 -8.71 32.84 -22.04
CA GLU A 341 -7.36 32.28 -22.14
C GLU A 341 -6.63 32.36 -20.79
N ALA A 342 -6.80 33.44 -20.04
CA ALA A 342 -6.30 33.59 -18.69
C ALA A 342 -6.87 32.53 -17.77
N ARG A 343 -8.16 32.19 -17.86
CA ARG A 343 -8.77 31.10 -17.10
C ARG A 343 -8.16 29.74 -17.44
N LEU A 344 -8.01 29.44 -18.73
CA LEU A 344 -7.41 28.18 -19.18
C LEU A 344 -5.94 28.07 -18.77
N ALA A 345 -5.18 29.16 -18.80
CA ALA A 345 -3.80 29.21 -18.35
C ALA A 345 -3.69 28.91 -16.84
N LEU A 346 -4.54 29.55 -16.03
CA LEU A 346 -4.58 29.29 -14.58
C LEU A 346 -5.02 27.87 -14.25
N ALA A 347 -6.04 27.35 -14.94
CA ALA A 347 -6.47 25.95 -14.78
C ALA A 347 -5.35 24.97 -15.12
N ALA A 348 -4.60 25.22 -16.20
CA ALA A 348 -3.46 24.42 -16.59
C ALA A 348 -2.33 24.51 -15.55
N GLN A 349 -2.04 25.69 -15.03
CA GLN A 349 -1.06 25.90 -13.96
C GLN A 349 -1.44 25.16 -12.68
N ALA A 350 -2.71 25.26 -12.26
CA ALA A 350 -3.22 24.58 -11.07
C ALA A 350 -3.15 23.04 -11.23
N LEU A 351 -3.46 22.54 -12.43
CA LEU A 351 -3.34 21.12 -12.75
C LEU A 351 -1.88 20.65 -12.75
N ALA A 352 -0.98 21.40 -13.39
CA ALA A 352 0.45 21.10 -13.41
C ALA A 352 1.03 21.07 -11.98
N GLY A 353 0.69 22.07 -11.16
CA GLY A 353 1.08 22.11 -9.75
C GLY A 353 0.57 20.90 -8.98
N SER A 354 -0.71 20.56 -9.14
CA SER A 354 -1.32 19.39 -8.48
C SER A 354 -0.66 18.06 -8.90
N LEU A 355 -0.32 17.93 -10.18
CA LEU A 355 0.41 16.75 -10.69
C LEU A 355 1.85 16.70 -10.15
N ALA A 356 2.56 17.83 -10.16
CA ALA A 356 3.92 17.89 -9.61
C ALA A 356 3.95 17.51 -8.11
N GLY A 357 2.95 17.98 -7.33
CA GLY A 357 2.79 17.66 -5.92
C GLY A 357 2.53 16.18 -5.65
N LEU A 358 1.98 15.42 -6.62
CA LEU A 358 1.75 13.98 -6.48
C LEU A 358 3.01 13.14 -6.67
N VAL A 359 4.04 13.63 -7.36
CA VAL A 359 5.24 12.85 -7.69
C VAL A 359 5.93 12.27 -6.45
N PRO A 360 6.22 13.05 -5.39
CA PRO A 360 6.82 12.50 -4.16
C PRO A 360 5.92 11.45 -3.48
N LEU A 361 4.61 11.66 -3.48
CA LEU A 361 3.64 10.73 -2.90
C LEU A 361 3.61 9.41 -3.66
N ILE A 362 3.62 9.45 -5.00
CA ILE A 362 3.63 8.25 -5.84
C ILE A 362 4.93 7.46 -5.61
N HIS A 363 6.09 8.12 -5.53
CA HIS A 363 7.35 7.47 -5.21
C HIS A 363 7.33 6.81 -3.83
N ALA A 364 6.83 7.51 -2.81
CA ALA A 364 6.71 6.94 -1.47
C ALA A 364 5.82 5.69 -1.43
N ILE A 365 4.72 5.67 -2.21
CA ILE A 365 3.84 4.50 -2.34
C ILE A 365 4.55 3.36 -3.09
N ALA A 366 5.36 3.68 -4.09
CA ALA A 366 6.16 2.70 -4.83
C ALA A 366 7.23 2.06 -3.94
N ASP A 367 7.93 2.88 -3.16
CA ASP A 367 8.94 2.42 -2.20
C ASP A 367 8.32 1.56 -1.10
N ASP A 368 7.14 1.92 -0.58
CA ASP A 368 6.37 1.09 0.36
C ASP A 368 6.09 -0.30 -0.25
N ALA A 369 5.63 -0.36 -1.51
CA ALA A 369 5.34 -1.63 -2.16
C ALA A 369 6.60 -2.49 -2.34
N ALA A 370 7.75 -1.88 -2.68
CA ALA A 370 9.02 -2.58 -2.79
C ALA A 370 9.51 -3.14 -1.44
N HIS A 371 9.39 -2.37 -0.35
CA HIS A 371 9.73 -2.85 0.98
C HIS A 371 8.81 -4.00 1.40
N GLU A 372 7.51 -3.87 1.17
CA GLU A 372 6.54 -4.91 1.48
C GLU A 372 6.74 -6.19 0.65
N ALA A 373 7.31 -6.11 -0.56
CA ALA A 373 7.71 -7.30 -1.34
C ALA A 373 8.81 -8.11 -0.63
N ILE A 374 9.77 -7.41 -0.01
CA ILE A 374 10.83 -8.04 0.80
C ILE A 374 10.22 -8.72 2.02
N ASP A 375 9.34 -8.02 2.74
CA ASP A 375 8.67 -8.54 3.93
C ASP A 375 7.76 -9.73 3.57
N ALA A 376 7.00 -9.64 2.49
CA ALA A 376 6.19 -10.73 1.95
C ALA A 376 7.04 -11.97 1.64
N THR A 377 8.22 -11.79 1.04
CA THR A 377 9.16 -12.90 0.78
C THR A 377 9.58 -13.58 2.08
N ALA A 378 9.90 -12.82 3.11
CA ALA A 378 10.33 -13.35 4.40
C ALA A 378 9.17 -14.09 5.12
N VAL A 379 7.97 -13.53 5.06
CA VAL A 379 6.75 -14.11 5.65
C VAL A 379 6.39 -15.42 4.97
N LEU A 380 6.31 -15.45 3.64
CA LEU A 380 6.01 -16.65 2.85
C LEU A 380 7.06 -17.75 3.04
N ARG A 381 8.34 -17.38 3.08
CA ARG A 381 9.43 -18.32 3.36
C ARG A 381 9.30 -18.94 4.75
N SER A 382 8.90 -18.16 5.77
CA SER A 382 8.73 -18.68 7.12
C SER A 382 7.64 -19.75 7.17
N ALA A 383 6.50 -19.54 6.51
CA ALA A 383 5.43 -20.54 6.41
C ALA A 383 5.89 -21.81 5.68
N ALA A 384 6.59 -21.66 4.55
CA ALA A 384 7.13 -22.78 3.79
C ALA A 384 8.08 -23.62 4.63
N MET A 385 9.04 -23.00 5.32
CA MET A 385 10.00 -23.69 6.18
C MET A 385 9.33 -24.44 7.35
N ILE A 386 8.32 -23.84 7.98
CA ILE A 386 7.59 -24.47 9.10
C ILE A 386 6.83 -25.68 8.60
N HIS A 387 6.06 -25.57 7.52
CA HIS A 387 5.28 -26.68 6.97
C HIS A 387 6.17 -27.80 6.45
N GLU A 388 7.28 -27.46 5.77
CA GLU A 388 8.26 -28.46 5.32
C GLU A 388 8.93 -29.18 6.50
N SER A 389 9.32 -28.45 7.55
CA SER A 389 9.89 -29.04 8.77
C SER A 389 8.93 -30.04 9.44
N GLU A 390 7.65 -29.68 9.55
CA GLU A 390 6.64 -30.56 10.14
C GLU A 390 6.34 -31.79 9.25
N LEU A 391 6.34 -31.59 7.92
CA LEU A 391 6.20 -32.69 6.97
C LEU A 391 7.39 -33.65 7.03
N GLU A 392 8.61 -33.14 7.19
CA GLU A 392 9.80 -33.97 7.40
C GLU A 392 9.76 -34.76 8.72
N GLN A 393 9.29 -34.12 9.80
CA GLN A 393 9.08 -34.78 11.08
C GLN A 393 8.02 -35.88 10.98
N LEU A 394 6.90 -35.58 10.29
CA LEU A 394 5.88 -36.60 9.99
C LEU A 394 6.49 -37.79 9.25
N ARG A 395 7.27 -37.55 8.20
CA ARG A 395 7.96 -38.61 7.44
C ARG A 395 8.90 -39.43 8.33
N ALA A 396 9.62 -38.76 9.23
CA ALA A 396 10.49 -39.41 10.18
C ALA A 396 9.72 -40.26 11.22
N ASP A 397 8.57 -39.77 11.68
CA ASP A 397 7.70 -40.52 12.62
C ASP A 397 7.06 -41.71 11.94
N LEU A 398 6.57 -41.54 10.71
CA LEU A 398 6.13 -42.65 9.88
C LEU A 398 7.27 -43.64 9.66
N GLY A 399 8.50 -43.14 9.44
CA GLY A 399 9.73 -43.91 9.31
C GLY A 399 10.07 -44.71 10.55
N ARG A 400 9.73 -44.30 11.74
CA ARG A 400 9.97 -45.04 13.01
C ARG A 400 8.88 -46.07 13.35
N GLY A 401 7.73 -46.01 12.67
CA GLY A 401 6.60 -46.90 12.93
C GLY A 401 5.96 -46.76 14.32
N THR A 402 6.25 -45.65 15.02
CA THR A 402 5.79 -45.42 16.41
C THR A 402 4.34 -44.93 16.50
N PHE A 403 3.70 -44.66 15.37
CA PHE A 403 2.38 -44.03 15.28
C PHE A 403 1.21 -45.02 15.28
N LEU A 404 1.49 -46.32 15.05
CA LEU A 404 0.43 -47.29 14.91
C LEU A 404 -0.07 -47.75 16.30
N ARG A 405 -1.37 -47.66 16.47
CA ARG A 405 -2.04 -48.21 17.64
C ARG A 405 -1.94 -49.71 17.59
N GLU A 406 -1.84 -50.32 18.77
CA GLU A 406 -1.77 -51.80 18.96
C GLU A 406 -2.90 -52.55 18.24
N GLU A 407 -3.95 -51.86 17.80
CA GLU A 407 -5.15 -52.46 17.23
C GLU A 407 -4.94 -52.94 15.79
N ALA A 408 -4.32 -52.13 14.93
CA ALA A 408 -3.96 -52.53 13.56
C ALA A 408 -2.96 -53.70 13.61
N LEU A 409 -2.03 -53.63 14.58
CA LEU A 409 -1.03 -54.68 14.83
C LEU A 409 -1.68 -56.00 15.31
N ARG A 410 -2.67 -55.93 16.20
CA ARG A 410 -3.40 -57.11 16.71
C ARG A 410 -4.21 -57.80 15.62
N HIS A 411 -4.90 -57.04 14.76
CA HIS A 411 -5.64 -57.60 13.62
C HIS A 411 -4.72 -58.35 12.67
N TRP A 412 -3.54 -57.79 12.38
CA TRP A 412 -2.57 -58.42 11.52
C TRP A 412 -1.94 -59.69 12.19
N GLN A 413 -1.52 -59.60 13.44
CA GLN A 413 -0.94 -60.72 14.19
C GLN A 413 -1.95 -61.86 14.35
N SER A 414 -3.21 -61.54 14.58
CA SER A 414 -4.28 -62.54 14.65
C SER A 414 -4.50 -63.24 13.29
N TYR A 415 -4.40 -62.53 12.19
CA TYR A 415 -4.56 -63.06 10.84
C TYR A 415 -3.37 -63.94 10.41
N VAL A 416 -2.16 -63.48 10.68
CA VAL A 416 -0.93 -64.21 10.30
C VAL A 416 -0.65 -65.41 11.23
N GLY A 417 -1.26 -65.45 12.41
CA GLY A 417 -1.03 -66.52 13.40
C GLY A 417 0.39 -66.43 13.95
N ALA A 418 0.73 -65.37 14.68
CA ALA A 418 2.10 -65.06 15.13
C ALA A 418 2.82 -66.25 15.83
N ASP A 419 2.06 -67.05 16.55
CA ASP A 419 2.59 -68.25 17.21
C ASP A 419 2.92 -69.42 16.23
N ASP A 420 2.15 -69.55 15.14
CA ASP A 420 2.39 -70.56 14.12
C ASP A 420 3.55 -70.20 13.21
N VAL A 421 3.74 -68.90 12.91
CA VAL A 421 4.85 -68.36 12.07
C VAL A 421 6.18 -68.54 12.79
N THR A 422 6.25 -68.32 14.11
CA THR A 422 7.46 -68.49 14.89
C THR A 422 7.85 -69.97 14.99
N ARG A 423 6.90 -70.91 15.11
CA ARG A 423 7.13 -72.38 15.07
C ARG A 423 7.52 -72.83 13.66
N PHE A 424 7.06 -72.17 12.60
CA PHE A 424 7.38 -72.53 11.25
C PHE A 424 8.83 -72.22 10.86
N PHE A 425 9.41 -71.11 11.32
CA PHE A 425 10.81 -70.76 11.04
C PHE A 425 11.83 -71.67 11.79
N SER A 426 11.42 -72.28 12.83
CA SER A 426 12.29 -73.26 13.54
C SER A 426 12.46 -74.57 12.79
N LYS A 427 11.69 -74.89 11.76
CA LYS A 427 11.62 -76.20 11.09
C LYS A 427 12.20 -76.30 9.68
N GLY A 428 12.85 -75.25 9.15
CA GLY A 428 13.60 -75.29 7.89
C GLY A 428 12.79 -75.02 6.59
N ILE A 429 13.48 -74.94 5.42
CA ILE A 429 13.03 -74.50 4.13
C ILE A 429 11.75 -75.19 3.57
N GLY A 430 11.43 -76.39 3.95
CA GLY A 430 10.19 -77.10 3.59
C GLY A 430 8.92 -76.51 4.15
N ALA A 431 9.03 -75.69 5.19
CA ALA A 431 7.93 -75.05 5.88
C ALA A 431 7.42 -73.81 5.18
N ILE A 432 8.24 -73.15 4.31
CA ILE A 432 7.86 -71.92 3.59
C ILE A 432 6.68 -72.15 2.61
N ARG A 433 6.67 -73.29 1.92
CA ARG A 433 5.55 -73.71 1.04
C ARG A 433 4.24 -73.92 1.84
N GLY A 434 4.33 -74.45 3.03
CA GLY A 434 3.18 -74.68 3.89
C GLY A 434 2.61 -73.37 4.47
N ALA A 435 3.49 -72.45 4.85
CA ALA A 435 3.10 -71.13 5.33
C ALA A 435 2.41 -70.30 4.23
N ILE A 436 2.96 -70.33 3.00
CA ILE A 436 2.32 -69.72 1.84
C ILE A 436 0.95 -70.33 1.56
N ALA A 437 0.81 -71.61 1.66
CA ALA A 437 -0.46 -72.33 1.48
C ALA A 437 -1.48 -72.08 2.60
N ALA A 438 -1.03 -71.81 3.83
CA ALA A 438 -1.87 -71.48 4.99
C ALA A 438 -2.39 -70.03 4.90
N VAL A 439 -1.56 -69.09 4.48
CA VAL A 439 -1.92 -67.67 4.24
C VAL A 439 -2.82 -67.50 3.00
N LEU A 440 -2.70 -68.40 2.03
CA LEU A 440 -3.54 -68.42 0.82
C LEU A 440 -4.88 -69.16 1.01
N ARG A 441 -5.23 -69.65 2.22
CA ARG A 441 -6.56 -70.19 2.47
C ARG A 441 -7.63 -69.10 2.33
N PRO A 442 -8.82 -69.42 1.79
CA PRO A 442 -9.88 -68.44 1.52
C PRO A 442 -10.69 -68.05 2.76
N THR A 443 -10.07 -67.93 3.92
CA THR A 443 -10.65 -67.20 5.06
C THR A 443 -10.54 -65.73 4.73
N ARG A 444 -11.66 -64.97 4.80
CA ARG A 444 -11.71 -63.52 4.55
C ARG A 444 -10.62 -62.82 5.34
N ALA A 445 -9.58 -62.36 4.65
CA ALA A 445 -8.58 -61.50 5.26
C ALA A 445 -9.29 -60.23 5.74
N PRO A 446 -9.08 -59.73 6.96
CA PRO A 446 -9.67 -58.50 7.45
C PRO A 446 -8.97 -57.27 6.82
N VAL A 447 -8.92 -57.25 5.48
CA VAL A 447 -8.20 -56.23 4.72
C VAL A 447 -8.88 -54.85 4.88
N ALA A 448 -10.20 -54.87 5.02
CA ALA A 448 -10.95 -53.63 5.23
C ALA A 448 -10.67 -53.02 6.60
N GLU A 449 -10.71 -53.84 7.67
CA GLU A 449 -10.43 -53.39 9.03
C GLU A 449 -8.97 -52.93 9.20
N ILE A 450 -8.02 -53.60 8.60
CA ILE A 450 -6.60 -53.17 8.60
C ILE A 450 -6.41 -51.87 7.83
N ARG A 451 -7.05 -51.74 6.66
CA ARG A 451 -7.01 -50.54 5.86
C ARG A 451 -7.58 -49.35 6.64
N ASP A 452 -8.78 -49.49 7.18
CA ASP A 452 -9.49 -48.41 7.85
C ASP A 452 -8.73 -47.96 9.12
N ALA A 453 -8.25 -48.90 9.94
CA ALA A 453 -7.41 -48.61 11.12
C ALA A 453 -6.08 -47.91 10.74
N THR A 454 -5.41 -48.38 9.68
CA THR A 454 -4.16 -47.74 9.19
C THR A 454 -4.41 -46.35 8.68
N THR A 455 -5.49 -46.12 7.91
CA THR A 455 -5.88 -44.81 7.41
C THR A 455 -6.19 -43.87 8.56
N ASP A 456 -6.94 -44.31 9.57
CA ASP A 456 -7.28 -43.50 10.75
C ASP A 456 -6.02 -43.09 11.54
N ASP A 457 -5.09 -43.99 11.76
CA ASP A 457 -3.84 -43.70 12.45
C ASP A 457 -2.95 -42.72 11.64
N LEU A 458 -2.84 -42.90 10.32
CA LEU A 458 -2.11 -41.99 9.45
C LEU A 458 -2.73 -40.58 9.45
N VAL A 459 -4.06 -40.51 9.36
CA VAL A 459 -4.78 -39.21 9.41
C VAL A 459 -4.56 -38.55 10.77
N ALA A 460 -4.64 -39.28 11.87
CA ALA A 460 -4.48 -38.69 13.20
C ALA A 460 -3.06 -38.11 13.41
N VAL A 461 -2.02 -38.84 12.99
CA VAL A 461 -0.64 -38.36 13.10
C VAL A 461 -0.37 -37.20 12.17
N ALA A 462 -0.80 -37.26 10.89
CA ALA A 462 -0.65 -36.19 9.94
C ALA A 462 -1.38 -34.93 10.42
N ARG A 463 -2.60 -35.07 10.97
CA ARG A 463 -3.37 -33.95 11.55
C ARG A 463 -2.61 -33.30 12.72
N SER A 464 -1.93 -34.10 13.57
CA SER A 464 -1.14 -33.55 14.68
C SER A 464 0.00 -32.67 14.19
N HIS A 465 0.75 -33.10 13.16
CA HIS A 465 1.81 -32.31 12.55
C HIS A 465 1.26 -31.09 11.78
N ALA A 466 0.15 -31.23 11.07
CA ALA A 466 -0.52 -30.12 10.42
C ALA A 466 -1.00 -29.07 11.43
N ALA A 467 -1.53 -29.51 12.59
CA ALA A 467 -1.91 -28.61 13.68
C ALA A 467 -0.72 -27.87 14.28
N GLU A 468 0.43 -28.55 14.41
CA GLU A 468 1.66 -27.92 14.88
C GLU A 468 2.19 -26.93 13.85
N ALA A 469 2.18 -27.26 12.56
CA ALA A 469 2.54 -26.35 11.47
C ALA A 469 1.65 -25.09 11.48
N ALA A 470 0.33 -25.28 11.61
CA ALA A 470 -0.63 -24.18 11.68
C ALA A 470 -0.34 -23.27 12.88
N ARG A 471 -0.23 -23.83 14.10
CA ARG A 471 0.07 -23.06 15.32
C ARG A 471 1.39 -22.30 15.23
N ARG A 472 2.46 -22.96 14.79
CA ARG A 472 3.79 -22.33 14.67
C ARG A 472 3.79 -21.20 13.63
N THR A 473 3.10 -21.40 12.49
CA THR A 473 2.98 -20.37 11.47
C THR A 473 2.15 -19.20 11.97
N ALA A 474 0.97 -19.45 12.55
CA ALA A 474 0.12 -18.40 13.11
C ALA A 474 0.82 -17.62 14.23
N SER A 475 1.54 -18.30 15.13
CA SER A 475 2.33 -17.66 16.18
C SER A 475 3.44 -16.77 15.60
N ALA A 476 4.23 -17.28 14.66
CA ALA A 476 5.31 -16.53 14.03
C ALA A 476 4.80 -15.30 13.24
N TRP A 477 3.62 -15.42 12.62
CA TRP A 477 2.99 -14.33 11.89
C TRP A 477 2.32 -13.31 12.81
N SER A 478 1.81 -13.72 13.97
CA SER A 478 1.23 -12.82 14.97
C SER A 478 2.25 -11.84 15.57
N GLU A 479 3.54 -12.17 15.52
CA GLU A 479 4.64 -11.32 15.98
C GLU A 479 5.09 -10.30 14.92
N ARG A 480 4.57 -10.41 13.69
CA ARG A 480 4.92 -9.53 12.58
C ARG A 480 3.82 -8.53 12.30
N ALA A 481 4.12 -7.24 12.42
CA ALA A 481 3.15 -6.16 12.28
C ALA A 481 2.40 -6.21 10.92
N GLU A 482 3.07 -6.70 9.86
CA GLU A 482 2.55 -6.74 8.50
C GLU A 482 1.37 -7.71 8.33
N VAL A 483 1.36 -8.82 9.07
CA VAL A 483 0.37 -9.90 8.92
C VAL A 483 -0.37 -10.25 10.21
N ALA A 484 0.02 -9.67 11.35
CA ALA A 484 -0.59 -9.95 12.65
C ALA A 484 -2.11 -9.76 12.67
N GLN A 485 -2.59 -8.69 12.03
CA GLN A 485 -4.02 -8.39 11.97
C GLN A 485 -4.76 -9.45 11.14
N ALA A 486 -4.21 -9.88 10.00
CA ALA A 486 -4.83 -10.91 9.16
C ALA A 486 -4.95 -12.26 9.88
N VAL A 487 -3.96 -12.61 10.72
CA VAL A 487 -4.02 -13.81 11.57
C VAL A 487 -5.03 -13.64 12.71
N ALA A 488 -5.15 -12.44 13.29
CA ALA A 488 -6.12 -12.14 14.34
C ALA A 488 -7.56 -12.18 13.84
N ASP A 489 -7.79 -11.79 12.58
CA ASP A 489 -9.12 -11.76 11.96
C ASP A 489 -9.62 -13.16 11.55
N ASP A 490 -8.73 -14.15 11.43
CA ASP A 490 -9.08 -15.54 11.05
C ASP A 490 -8.54 -16.57 12.06
N ALA A 491 -9.33 -16.86 13.09
CA ALA A 491 -9.01 -17.84 14.10
C ALA A 491 -8.84 -19.29 13.54
N SER A 492 -9.36 -19.58 12.33
CA SER A 492 -9.22 -20.89 11.70
C SER A 492 -7.78 -21.22 11.29
N LEU A 493 -6.91 -20.23 11.19
CA LEU A 493 -5.49 -20.39 10.85
C LEU A 493 -4.67 -21.09 11.96
N TRP A 494 -5.17 -21.12 13.19
CA TRP A 494 -4.51 -21.79 14.31
C TRP A 494 -4.66 -23.31 14.32
N GLU A 495 -5.52 -23.83 13.45
CA GLU A 495 -5.80 -25.26 13.31
C GLU A 495 -5.80 -25.69 11.84
N PRO A 496 -5.64 -27.01 11.56
CA PRO A 496 -5.85 -27.52 10.22
C PRO A 496 -7.25 -27.20 9.71
N SER A 497 -7.41 -27.06 8.39
CA SER A 497 -8.72 -26.83 7.78
C SER A 497 -9.75 -27.88 8.18
N ALA A 498 -11.01 -27.50 8.19
CA ALA A 498 -12.10 -28.38 8.61
C ALA A 498 -12.22 -29.65 7.74
N ASP A 499 -11.80 -29.59 6.50
CA ASP A 499 -11.82 -30.65 5.49
C ASP A 499 -10.51 -31.44 5.37
N PHE A 500 -9.48 -31.12 6.19
CA PHE A 500 -8.16 -31.77 6.18
C PHE A 500 -8.26 -33.30 6.22
N ASP A 501 -9.00 -33.82 7.20
CA ASP A 501 -9.14 -35.27 7.39
C ASP A 501 -9.81 -35.94 6.19
N GLY A 502 -10.83 -35.28 5.61
CA GLY A 502 -11.56 -35.80 4.45
C GLY A 502 -10.66 -35.88 3.22
N ARG A 503 -9.94 -34.80 2.92
CA ARG A 503 -9.01 -34.74 1.78
C ARG A 503 -7.87 -35.75 1.92
N LEU A 504 -7.30 -35.85 3.12
CA LEU A 504 -6.21 -36.81 3.35
C LEU A 504 -6.72 -38.24 3.23
N ARG A 505 -7.92 -38.58 3.76
CA ARG A 505 -8.51 -39.92 3.60
C ARG A 505 -8.71 -40.27 2.13
N GLU A 506 -9.27 -39.38 1.33
CA GLU A 506 -9.45 -39.59 -0.11
C GLU A 506 -8.13 -39.90 -0.82
N ARG A 507 -7.07 -39.14 -0.50
CA ARG A 507 -5.73 -39.39 -1.06
C ARG A 507 -5.13 -40.71 -0.61
N LEU A 508 -5.32 -41.07 0.66
CA LEU A 508 -4.85 -42.35 1.20
C LEU A 508 -5.62 -43.55 0.61
N ASP A 509 -6.93 -43.41 0.37
CA ASP A 509 -7.72 -44.43 -0.34
C ASP A 509 -7.22 -44.60 -1.78
N GLY A 510 -6.94 -43.50 -2.49
CA GLY A 510 -6.32 -43.52 -3.80
C GLY A 510 -4.92 -44.17 -3.80
N TRP A 511 -4.11 -43.89 -2.78
CA TRP A 511 -2.82 -44.50 -2.57
C TRP A 511 -2.94 -46.03 -2.36
N ILE A 512 -3.84 -46.50 -1.51
CA ILE A 512 -4.09 -47.92 -1.26
C ILE A 512 -4.57 -48.62 -2.53
N ALA A 513 -5.49 -47.98 -3.27
CA ALA A 513 -5.98 -48.51 -4.54
C ALA A 513 -4.83 -48.67 -5.57
N SER A 514 -3.91 -47.70 -5.61
CA SER A 514 -2.75 -47.76 -6.49
C SER A 514 -1.78 -48.91 -6.14
N ILE A 515 -1.62 -49.21 -4.86
CA ILE A 515 -0.85 -50.38 -4.41
C ILE A 515 -1.52 -51.68 -4.89
N ALA A 516 -2.85 -51.78 -4.77
CA ALA A 516 -3.59 -52.94 -5.25
C ALA A 516 -3.45 -53.15 -6.75
N GLN A 517 -3.46 -52.08 -7.52
CA GLN A 517 -3.23 -52.10 -8.96
C GLN A 517 -1.82 -52.56 -9.30
N ASP A 518 -0.78 -52.00 -8.69
CA ASP A 518 0.62 -52.36 -8.92
C ASP A 518 0.87 -53.85 -8.61
N ILE A 519 0.27 -54.35 -7.55
CA ILE A 519 0.33 -55.76 -7.17
C ILE A 519 -0.33 -56.67 -8.24
N SER A 520 -1.49 -56.22 -8.78
CA SER A 520 -2.19 -56.97 -9.82
C SER A 520 -1.39 -57.05 -11.12
N GLU A 521 -0.81 -55.95 -11.54
CA GLU A 521 0.02 -55.86 -12.75
C GLU A 521 1.28 -56.70 -12.66
N THR A 522 1.98 -56.64 -11.51
CA THR A 522 3.18 -57.45 -11.23
C THR A 522 2.84 -58.94 -11.11
N GLY A 523 1.69 -59.29 -10.55
CA GLY A 523 1.19 -60.66 -10.43
C GLY A 523 0.80 -61.28 -11.76
N ASP A 524 0.22 -60.54 -12.70
CA ASP A 524 -0.22 -61.04 -14.01
C ASP A 524 0.97 -61.42 -14.91
N ALA A 525 2.11 -60.77 -14.78
CA ALA A 525 3.33 -61.13 -15.49
C ALA A 525 3.80 -62.55 -15.12
N LYS A 526 3.63 -63.00 -13.87
CA LYS A 526 4.00 -64.38 -13.40
C LYS A 526 2.85 -65.39 -13.50
N ARG A 527 1.57 -64.96 -13.54
CA ARG A 527 0.40 -65.87 -13.70
C ARG A 527 0.33 -66.54 -15.08
N ARG A 528 0.97 -66.00 -16.08
CA ARG A 528 1.14 -66.71 -17.38
C ARG A 528 1.97 -67.99 -17.27
N LEU A 529 2.71 -68.13 -16.17
CA LEU A 529 3.53 -69.33 -15.83
C LEU A 529 2.89 -70.34 -14.89
N ALA A 530 1.84 -69.97 -14.10
CA ALA A 530 1.20 -70.85 -13.11
C ALA A 530 -0.34 -70.80 -13.22
N ARG A 531 -0.92 -71.75 -13.95
CA ARG A 531 -2.37 -71.95 -14.06
C ARG A 531 -2.94 -72.39 -12.70
N GLY A 532 -3.69 -71.53 -12.00
CA GLY A 532 -4.59 -72.06 -10.99
C GLY A 532 -4.92 -71.27 -9.72
N ALA A 533 -4.51 -70.00 -9.47
CA ALA A 533 -4.94 -69.32 -8.22
C ALA A 533 -5.12 -67.81 -8.45
N SER A 534 -6.36 -67.35 -8.56
CA SER A 534 -6.59 -66.02 -9.18
C SER A 534 -7.24 -64.95 -8.29
N VAL A 535 -7.81 -65.17 -7.12
CA VAL A 535 -8.54 -64.13 -6.37
C VAL A 535 -7.97 -63.86 -4.95
N GLY A 536 -7.34 -64.85 -4.33
CA GLY A 536 -6.81 -64.70 -2.97
C GLY A 536 -5.46 -63.94 -2.87
N VAL A 537 -4.64 -63.96 -3.94
CA VAL A 537 -3.28 -63.40 -3.94
C VAL A 537 -3.24 -61.89 -3.89
N ASN A 538 -4.20 -61.21 -4.49
CA ASN A 538 -4.22 -59.74 -4.53
C ASN A 538 -4.60 -59.13 -3.18
N ALA A 539 -5.61 -59.66 -2.50
CA ALA A 539 -6.03 -59.16 -1.18
C ALA A 539 -4.96 -59.42 -0.11
N VAL A 540 -4.34 -60.59 -0.15
CA VAL A 540 -3.21 -60.95 0.74
C VAL A 540 -1.99 -60.09 0.44
N GLY A 541 -1.67 -59.85 -0.85
CA GLY A 541 -0.56 -59.01 -1.26
C GLY A 541 -0.69 -57.57 -0.75
N VAL A 542 -1.86 -56.96 -0.84
CA VAL A 542 -2.14 -55.62 -0.30
C VAL A 542 -1.99 -55.60 1.23
N GLY A 543 -2.59 -56.57 1.94
CA GLY A 543 -2.48 -56.66 3.40
C GLY A 543 -1.04 -56.84 3.88
N VAL A 544 -0.26 -57.71 3.20
CA VAL A 544 1.17 -57.89 3.52
C VAL A 544 1.99 -56.66 3.20
N MET A 545 1.66 -55.94 2.12
CA MET A 545 2.36 -54.73 1.77
C MET A 545 2.07 -53.58 2.74
N LEU A 546 0.82 -53.38 3.13
CA LEU A 546 0.44 -52.45 4.19
C LEU A 546 1.12 -52.82 5.52
N ALA A 547 1.10 -54.09 5.91
CA ALA A 547 1.78 -54.56 7.12
C ALA A 547 3.31 -54.40 7.01
N THR A 548 3.90 -54.51 5.82
CA THR A 548 5.33 -54.28 5.63
C THR A 548 5.65 -52.78 5.77
N PHE A 549 4.83 -51.89 5.21
CA PHE A 549 4.93 -50.46 5.46
C PHE A 549 4.84 -50.12 6.94
N ILE A 550 3.91 -50.76 7.66
CA ILE A 550 3.71 -50.62 9.09
C ILE A 550 4.94 -50.99 9.90
N HIS A 551 5.61 -52.09 9.54
CA HIS A 551 6.72 -52.66 10.32
C HIS A 551 8.10 -52.25 9.83
N THR A 552 8.27 -51.87 8.58
CA THR A 552 9.60 -51.54 8.04
C THR A 552 9.86 -50.07 7.95
N ALA A 553 8.82 -49.24 8.16
CA ALA A 553 8.93 -47.78 8.10
C ALA A 553 9.88 -47.26 6.98
N GLY A 554 9.98 -48.05 5.91
CA GLY A 554 10.84 -47.77 4.79
C GLY A 554 12.32 -47.92 5.07
N LEU A 555 12.76 -49.07 5.57
CA LEU A 555 14.15 -49.54 5.49
C LEU A 555 15.25 -48.50 5.73
N THR A 556 15.65 -48.34 6.97
CA THR A 556 17.07 -48.13 7.30
C THR A 556 17.53 -49.36 8.10
N GLY A 557 18.42 -50.15 7.53
CA GLY A 557 18.95 -51.33 8.18
C GLY A 557 19.70 -50.95 9.45
N ALA A 558 19.50 -51.78 10.47
CA ALA A 558 20.18 -51.84 11.72
C ALA A 558 19.54 -51.02 12.87
N GLU A 559 19.06 -51.75 13.80
CA GLU A 559 18.69 -51.52 15.21
C GLU A 559 17.23 -51.84 15.51
N VAL A 560 16.95 -53.10 15.85
CA VAL A 560 15.57 -53.49 16.06
C VAL A 560 15.43 -54.59 17.10
N GLY A 561 14.56 -54.31 18.06
CA GLY A 561 13.95 -55.30 18.95
C GLY A 561 12.85 -56.13 18.25
N VAL A 562 11.88 -56.65 18.95
CA VAL A 562 10.85 -57.62 18.54
C VAL A 562 10.10 -57.31 17.24
N ALA A 563 10.04 -56.06 16.78
CA ALA A 563 9.45 -55.61 15.49
C ALA A 563 10.20 -56.16 14.25
N ALA A 564 11.51 -56.48 14.37
CA ALA A 564 12.32 -57.02 13.27
C ALA A 564 11.88 -58.40 12.80
N ALA A 565 11.37 -59.23 13.68
CA ALA A 565 10.98 -60.58 13.31
C ALA A 565 9.75 -60.55 12.35
N THR A 566 8.77 -59.72 12.61
CA THR A 566 7.56 -59.58 11.78
C THR A 566 7.88 -58.91 10.45
N ALA A 567 8.73 -57.87 10.44
CA ALA A 567 9.20 -57.19 9.23
C ALA A 567 9.97 -58.17 8.33
N PHE A 568 10.86 -58.97 8.90
CA PHE A 568 11.61 -59.98 8.15
C PHE A 568 10.71 -61.06 7.52
N VAL A 569 9.66 -61.50 8.25
CA VAL A 569 8.68 -62.45 7.73
C VAL A 569 7.90 -61.84 6.56
N ASN A 570 7.41 -60.64 6.71
CA ASN A 570 6.68 -59.95 5.64
C ASN A 570 7.55 -59.72 4.39
N GLN A 571 8.80 -59.31 4.58
CA GLN A 571 9.76 -59.14 3.50
C GLN A 571 10.03 -60.47 2.75
N LYS A 572 10.24 -61.57 3.50
CA LYS A 572 10.43 -62.89 2.89
C LYS A 572 9.18 -63.38 2.16
N LEU A 573 8.00 -63.08 2.67
CA LEU A 573 6.74 -63.43 2.04
C LEU A 573 6.55 -62.65 0.71
N LEU A 574 6.77 -61.34 0.73
CA LEU A 574 6.72 -60.51 -0.49
C LEU A 574 7.79 -60.92 -1.51
N SER A 575 9.02 -61.15 -1.08
CA SER A 575 10.08 -61.60 -1.98
C SER A 575 9.80 -63.00 -2.61
N ALA A 576 9.11 -63.85 -1.85
CA ALA A 576 8.68 -65.18 -2.36
C ALA A 576 7.52 -65.06 -3.39
N LEU A 577 6.61 -64.11 -3.20
CA LEU A 577 5.46 -63.87 -4.09
C LEU A 577 5.87 -63.13 -5.35
N PHE A 578 6.67 -62.08 -5.25
CA PHE A 578 6.95 -61.18 -6.38
C PHE A 578 8.41 -61.24 -6.88
N GLY A 579 9.33 -61.76 -6.09
CA GLY A 579 10.78 -61.68 -6.32
C GLY A 579 11.38 -60.41 -5.72
N GLU A 580 12.65 -60.46 -5.37
CA GLU A 580 13.32 -59.41 -4.59
C GLU A 580 13.37 -58.06 -5.28
N ALA A 581 13.70 -58.00 -6.56
CA ALA A 581 13.76 -56.77 -7.34
C ALA A 581 12.38 -56.11 -7.48
N ALA A 582 11.33 -56.86 -7.82
CA ALA A 582 9.98 -56.34 -7.98
C ALA A 582 9.39 -55.87 -6.63
N MET A 583 9.74 -56.53 -5.52
CA MET A 583 9.34 -56.09 -4.20
C MET A 583 9.91 -54.71 -3.85
N VAL A 584 11.21 -54.50 -4.07
CA VAL A 584 11.84 -53.19 -3.82
C VAL A 584 11.17 -52.10 -4.62
N GLU A 585 10.95 -52.32 -5.93
CA GLU A 585 10.29 -51.37 -6.80
C GLU A 585 8.86 -51.05 -6.36
N LEU A 586 8.08 -52.04 -5.93
CA LEU A 586 6.71 -51.85 -5.42
C LEU A 586 6.72 -50.98 -4.14
N ILE A 587 7.64 -51.26 -3.22
CA ILE A 587 7.78 -50.47 -1.98
C ILE A 587 8.17 -49.05 -2.28
N ASP A 588 9.15 -48.83 -3.16
CA ASP A 588 9.60 -47.45 -3.51
C ASP A 588 8.51 -46.64 -4.21
N ARG A 589 7.75 -47.25 -5.11
CA ARG A 589 6.59 -46.59 -5.75
C ARG A 589 5.50 -46.23 -4.73
N ALA A 590 5.18 -47.16 -3.83
CA ALA A 590 4.18 -46.93 -2.82
C ALA A 590 4.60 -45.78 -1.86
N ARG A 591 5.90 -45.75 -1.47
CA ARG A 591 6.46 -44.68 -0.64
C ARG A 591 6.43 -43.32 -1.36
N ALA A 592 6.83 -43.27 -2.61
CA ALA A 592 6.81 -42.03 -3.41
C ALA A 592 5.39 -41.46 -3.50
N ARG A 593 4.37 -42.30 -3.75
CA ARG A 593 2.96 -41.86 -3.83
C ARG A 593 2.41 -41.41 -2.46
N LEU A 594 2.76 -42.11 -1.36
CA LEU A 594 2.37 -41.66 -0.02
C LEU A 594 2.98 -40.29 0.29
N ASN A 595 4.28 -40.13 0.03
CA ASN A 595 4.96 -38.85 0.23
C ASN A 595 4.32 -37.74 -0.62
N ALA A 596 3.93 -38.01 -1.87
CA ALA A 596 3.24 -37.04 -2.72
C ALA A 596 1.88 -36.64 -2.12
N ALA A 597 1.07 -37.61 -1.67
CA ALA A 597 -0.22 -37.35 -1.05
C ALA A 597 -0.11 -36.51 0.23
N LEU A 598 0.89 -36.78 1.06
CA LEU A 598 1.18 -35.99 2.27
C LEU A 598 1.66 -34.58 1.90
N THR A 599 2.57 -34.46 0.92
CA THR A 599 3.08 -33.16 0.45
C THR A 599 1.94 -32.28 -0.06
N GLU A 600 1.11 -32.81 -0.95
CA GLU A 600 -0.05 -32.07 -1.51
C GLU A 600 -0.99 -31.59 -0.39
N THR A 601 -1.25 -32.43 0.62
CA THR A 601 -2.14 -32.05 1.72
C THR A 601 -1.54 -30.94 2.58
N PHE A 602 -0.24 -31.00 2.87
CA PHE A 602 0.46 -29.95 3.63
C PHE A 602 0.64 -28.66 2.83
N ASP A 603 0.85 -28.74 1.52
CA ASP A 603 0.90 -27.58 0.64
C ASP A 603 -0.45 -26.83 0.61
N GLU A 604 -1.57 -27.55 0.60
CA GLU A 604 -2.89 -26.92 0.68
C GLU A 604 -3.12 -26.19 2.02
N GLU A 605 -2.63 -26.72 3.12
CA GLU A 605 -2.67 -26.04 4.43
C GLU A 605 -1.79 -24.78 4.42
N ARG A 606 -0.59 -24.84 3.82
CA ARG A 606 0.31 -23.71 3.65
C ARG A 606 -0.30 -22.61 2.79
N VAL A 607 -0.98 -22.95 1.70
CA VAL A 607 -1.66 -22.02 0.79
C VAL A 607 -2.71 -21.17 1.50
N ARG A 608 -3.31 -21.65 2.60
CA ARG A 608 -4.25 -20.84 3.42
C ARG A 608 -3.59 -19.58 3.96
N PHE A 609 -2.34 -19.69 4.42
CA PHE A 609 -1.53 -18.56 4.87
C PHE A 609 -1.08 -17.70 3.67
N GLU A 610 -0.61 -18.32 2.61
CA GLU A 610 -0.12 -17.61 1.43
C GLU A 610 -1.16 -16.69 0.80
N ARG A 611 -2.45 -17.04 0.87
CA ARG A 611 -3.57 -16.22 0.36
C ARG A 611 -3.75 -14.91 1.12
N LEU A 612 -3.19 -14.77 2.32
CA LEU A 612 -3.26 -13.54 3.11
C LEU A 612 -2.22 -12.50 2.66
N VAL A 613 -1.30 -12.89 1.79
CA VAL A 613 -0.15 -12.06 1.38
C VAL A 613 -0.10 -11.98 -0.14
N SER A 614 0.04 -10.78 -0.67
CA SER A 614 0.32 -10.59 -2.09
C SER A 614 1.65 -11.21 -2.47
N THR A 615 1.75 -11.75 -3.67
CA THR A 615 3.03 -12.31 -4.12
C THR A 615 4.09 -11.21 -4.23
N PRO A 616 5.34 -11.47 -3.83
CA PRO A 616 6.42 -10.49 -3.94
C PRO A 616 6.54 -9.93 -5.36
N GLY A 617 6.44 -10.77 -6.38
CA GLY A 617 6.50 -10.33 -7.77
C GLY A 617 5.37 -9.36 -8.17
N ALA A 618 4.16 -9.52 -7.62
CA ALA A 618 3.06 -8.58 -7.87
C ALA A 618 3.28 -7.22 -7.20
N LEU A 619 3.91 -7.20 -6.01
CA LEU A 619 4.28 -5.97 -5.31
C LEU A 619 5.45 -5.26 -6.02
N ASP A 620 6.46 -5.99 -6.49
CA ASP A 620 7.57 -5.44 -7.27
C ASP A 620 7.08 -4.84 -8.60
N GLU A 621 6.18 -5.53 -9.30
CA GLU A 621 5.56 -5.03 -10.54
C GLU A 621 4.76 -3.75 -10.27
N LEU A 622 3.96 -3.72 -9.20
CA LEU A 622 3.20 -2.55 -8.80
C LEU A 622 4.12 -1.37 -8.46
N SER A 623 5.21 -1.60 -7.72
CA SER A 623 6.23 -0.59 -7.43
C SER A 623 6.85 -0.03 -8.72
N ALA A 624 7.28 -0.90 -9.64
CA ALA A 624 7.86 -0.48 -10.91
C ALA A 624 6.87 0.31 -11.79
N GLU A 625 5.59 -0.06 -11.77
CA GLU A 625 4.55 0.69 -12.50
C GLU A 625 4.30 2.06 -11.88
N LEU A 626 4.28 2.18 -10.55
CA LEU A 626 4.14 3.45 -9.83
C LEU A 626 5.32 4.38 -10.11
N HIS A 627 6.56 3.89 -10.08
CA HIS A 627 7.74 4.70 -10.45
C HIS A 627 7.66 5.22 -11.88
N ARG A 628 7.30 4.37 -12.84
CA ARG A 628 7.09 4.81 -14.25
C ARG A 628 5.99 5.86 -14.36
N ALA A 629 4.90 5.68 -13.63
CA ALA A 629 3.81 6.65 -13.62
C ALA A 629 4.24 7.99 -13.00
N ALA A 630 5.06 7.98 -11.94
CA ALA A 630 5.64 9.18 -11.35
C ALA A 630 6.53 9.94 -12.34
N ASP A 631 7.36 9.23 -13.12
CA ASP A 631 8.20 9.83 -14.16
C ASP A 631 7.36 10.44 -15.30
N GLU A 632 6.29 9.76 -15.70
CA GLU A 632 5.35 10.31 -16.70
C GLU A 632 4.63 11.55 -16.17
N VAL A 633 4.19 11.55 -14.90
CA VAL A 633 3.61 12.72 -14.24
C VAL A 633 4.61 13.88 -14.25
N ARG A 634 5.86 13.64 -13.86
CA ARG A 634 6.93 14.65 -13.88
C ARG A 634 7.19 15.22 -15.28
N ALA A 635 7.03 14.41 -16.32
CA ALA A 635 7.26 14.86 -17.68
C ALA A 635 6.13 15.75 -18.23
N VAL A 636 4.93 15.70 -17.66
CA VAL A 636 3.75 16.46 -18.08
C VAL A 636 3.38 17.59 -17.12
N SER A 637 3.92 17.63 -15.91
CA SER A 637 3.80 18.72 -14.94
C SER A 637 4.90 19.79 -15.14
#